data_72a6712ca339d9118e582a50fd1d44af
#
_entry.id   72a6712ca339d9118e582a50fd1d44af
#
_cell.length_a   1.000
_cell.length_b   1.000
_cell.length_c   1.000
_cell.angle_alpha   90.00
_cell.angle_beta   90.00
_cell.angle_gamma   90.00
#
_symmetry.space_group_name_H-M   'P 1'
#
loop_
_entity.id
_entity.type
_entity.pdbx_description
1 polymer ?
#
loop_
_entity_poly.entity_id
_entity_poly.type
_entity_poly.pdbx_seq_one_letter_code
_entity_poly.pdbx_strand_id
1 'polypeptide(L)'
;MPFRSNNPITRDELLSRFFPQFHPVTTFNSGLSGGSFLIEHQGQRFVVRQPHDPDAPQSAFLRQYRALSQLPASIAPKPHLYLRDWMVVDYLPGEVKTYLPDTNELAGLLYYLHQQPRFGWRITLLPLLELYWQQSDPARRTVG
;
A
#
# COMPACT_ATOMS: atom_id res chain seq x y z
N MET A 1 9.01 -17.81 16.28
CA MET A 1 9.86 -18.17 15.12
C MET A 1 9.09 -17.91 13.87
N PRO A 2 9.48 -16.99 13.00
CA PRO A 2 8.82 -16.85 11.72
C PRO A 2 9.22 -18.03 10.84
N PHE A 3 8.24 -18.81 10.44
CA PHE A 3 8.39 -19.86 9.43
C PHE A 3 8.89 -19.21 8.14
N ARG A 4 10.15 -19.39 7.80
CA ARG A 4 10.69 -19.11 6.47
C ARG A 4 10.31 -20.26 5.55
N SER A 5 9.06 -20.29 5.10
CA SER A 5 8.75 -21.03 3.89
C SER A 5 9.26 -20.21 2.71
N ASN A 6 10.16 -20.78 1.92
CA ASN A 6 10.64 -20.15 0.68
C ASN A 6 9.57 -20.14 -0.43
N ASN A 7 8.46 -20.83 -0.23
CA ASN A 7 7.36 -20.83 -1.19
C ASN A 7 6.44 -19.63 -0.94
N PRO A 8 6.00 -18.94 -1.99
CA PRO A 8 5.01 -17.89 -1.85
C PRO A 8 3.72 -18.49 -1.26
N ILE A 9 3.21 -17.87 -0.20
CA ILE A 9 1.94 -18.27 0.38
C ILE A 9 0.81 -17.88 -0.57
N THR A 10 -0.13 -18.77 -0.80
CA THR A 10 -1.29 -18.49 -1.64
C THR A 10 -2.29 -17.61 -0.91
N ARG A 11 -3.23 -17.00 -1.66
CA ARG A 11 -4.33 -16.23 -1.09
C ARG A 11 -5.14 -17.07 -0.10
N ASP A 12 -5.49 -18.28 -0.47
CA ASP A 12 -6.34 -19.16 0.33
C ASP A 12 -5.63 -19.61 1.61
N GLU A 13 -4.34 -19.88 1.54
CA GLU A 13 -3.52 -20.16 2.72
C GLU A 13 -3.42 -18.98 3.66
N LEU A 14 -3.21 -17.78 3.13
CA LEU A 14 -3.16 -16.56 3.93
C LEU A 14 -4.49 -16.36 4.67
N LEU A 15 -5.60 -16.44 3.96
CA LEU A 15 -6.91 -16.18 4.51
C LEU A 15 -7.32 -17.25 5.53
N SER A 16 -7.15 -18.53 5.22
CA SER A 16 -7.49 -19.61 6.14
C SER A 16 -6.65 -19.59 7.41
N ARG A 17 -5.39 -19.20 7.31
CA ARG A 17 -4.46 -19.19 8.44
C ARG A 17 -4.64 -17.98 9.36
N PHE A 18 -4.82 -16.79 8.81
CA PHE A 18 -4.83 -15.55 9.59
C PHE A 18 -6.22 -14.93 9.78
N PHE A 19 -7.16 -15.28 8.92
CA PHE A 19 -8.52 -14.74 8.92
C PHE A 19 -9.56 -15.86 8.77
N PRO A 20 -9.55 -16.88 9.67
CA PRO A 20 -10.52 -17.96 9.58
C PRO A 20 -11.95 -17.39 9.63
N GLN A 21 -12.86 -17.95 8.83
CA GLN A 21 -14.26 -17.49 8.74
C GLN A 21 -14.40 -16.03 8.25
N PHE A 22 -13.49 -15.56 7.42
CA PHE A 22 -13.63 -14.25 6.78
C PHE A 22 -14.81 -14.23 5.81
N HIS A 23 -15.33 -13.03 5.58
CA HIS A 23 -16.32 -12.78 4.54
C HIS A 23 -15.72 -11.83 3.48
N PRO A 24 -15.73 -12.19 2.19
CA PRO A 24 -15.32 -11.27 1.15
C PRO A 24 -16.35 -10.13 1.07
N VAL A 25 -15.87 -8.91 0.95
CA VAL A 25 -16.72 -7.73 0.79
C VAL A 25 -16.57 -7.25 -0.65
N THR A 26 -17.67 -7.27 -1.38
CA THR A 26 -17.73 -6.72 -2.72
C THR A 26 -17.91 -5.21 -2.62
N THR A 27 -16.92 -4.47 -3.09
CA THR A 27 -17.02 -2.99 -3.16
C THR A 27 -16.95 -2.55 -4.61
N PHE A 28 -17.77 -1.58 -4.97
CA PHE A 28 -17.68 -0.88 -6.26
C PHE A 28 -16.59 0.20 -6.24
N ASN A 29 -15.48 -0.04 -5.58
CA ASN A 29 -14.53 1.01 -5.29
C ASN A 29 -13.45 1.16 -6.36
N SER A 30 -13.58 2.24 -7.05
CA SER A 30 -12.49 2.98 -7.65
C SER A 30 -11.49 3.44 -6.57
N GLY A 31 -10.56 2.67 -6.16
CA GLY A 31 -9.58 3.10 -5.14
C GLY A 31 -8.69 1.98 -4.64
N LEU A 32 -9.08 0.75 -4.89
CA LEU A 32 -8.22 -0.40 -4.65
C LEU A 32 -7.30 -0.59 -5.86
N SER A 33 -6.01 -0.57 -5.63
CA SER A 33 -5.04 -0.95 -6.66
C SER A 33 -5.28 -2.41 -7.08
N GLY A 34 -4.98 -2.74 -8.33
CA GLY A 34 -5.05 -4.11 -8.82
C GLY A 34 -4.36 -5.08 -7.87
N GLY A 35 -4.97 -6.23 -7.62
CA GLY A 35 -4.48 -7.22 -6.66
C GLY A 35 -4.88 -6.97 -5.19
N SER A 36 -5.61 -5.89 -4.90
CA SER A 36 -6.16 -5.64 -3.56
C SER A 36 -7.62 -6.09 -3.48
N PHE A 37 -8.01 -6.62 -2.34
CA PHE A 37 -9.39 -6.99 -2.07
C PHE A 37 -9.76 -6.75 -0.61
N LEU A 38 -11.06 -6.63 -0.36
CA LEU A 38 -11.61 -6.33 0.95
C LEU A 38 -12.19 -7.57 1.59
N ILE A 39 -11.89 -7.77 2.87
CA ILE A 39 -12.48 -8.82 3.70
C ILE A 39 -13.07 -8.22 4.98
N GLU A 40 -14.04 -8.94 5.54
CA GLU A 40 -14.52 -8.70 6.89
C GLU A 40 -14.19 -9.94 7.75
N HIS A 41 -13.62 -9.68 8.90
CA HIS A 41 -13.28 -10.71 9.87
C HIS A 41 -13.53 -10.18 11.28
N GLN A 42 -14.33 -10.92 12.07
CA GLN A 42 -14.69 -10.53 13.43
C GLN A 42 -15.26 -9.10 13.56
N GLY A 43 -16.08 -8.69 12.58
CA GLY A 43 -16.72 -7.37 12.59
C GLY A 43 -15.81 -6.22 12.16
N GLN A 44 -14.56 -6.50 11.77
CA GLN A 44 -13.63 -5.51 11.25
C GLN A 44 -13.36 -5.75 9.76
N ARG A 45 -13.11 -4.67 9.03
CA ARG A 45 -12.79 -4.73 7.62
C ARG A 45 -11.30 -4.50 7.40
N PHE A 46 -10.74 -5.28 6.48
CA PHE A 46 -9.32 -5.24 6.14
C PHE A 46 -9.13 -5.19 4.63
N VAL A 47 -8.12 -4.47 4.20
CA VAL A 47 -7.65 -4.51 2.82
C VAL A 47 -6.47 -5.45 2.75
N VAL A 48 -6.61 -6.52 1.98
CA VAL A 48 -5.55 -7.48 1.69
C VAL A 48 -4.93 -7.09 0.36
N ARG A 49 -3.63 -6.89 0.36
CA ARG A 49 -2.87 -6.36 -0.77
C ARG A 49 -1.81 -7.35 -1.22
N GLN A 50 -1.72 -7.52 -2.53
CA GLN A 50 -0.66 -8.24 -3.21
C GLN A 50 0.07 -7.27 -4.15
N PRO A 51 1.36 -7.45 -4.44
CA PRO A 51 2.04 -6.65 -5.45
C PRO A 51 1.29 -6.76 -6.78
N HIS A 52 1.04 -5.63 -7.42
CA HIS A 52 0.44 -5.60 -8.75
C HIS A 52 1.39 -6.16 -9.81
N ASP A 53 2.68 -5.90 -9.62
CA ASP A 53 3.76 -6.38 -10.45
C ASP A 53 4.43 -7.57 -9.77
N PRO A 54 4.38 -8.78 -10.35
CA PRO A 54 5.04 -9.95 -9.79
C PRO A 54 6.56 -9.79 -9.70
N ASP A 55 7.15 -8.90 -10.51
CA ASP A 55 8.57 -8.58 -10.49
C ASP A 55 8.92 -7.43 -9.54
N ALA A 56 7.93 -6.89 -8.83
CA ALA A 56 8.16 -5.83 -7.85
C ALA A 56 9.16 -6.27 -6.76
N PRO A 57 10.09 -5.40 -6.37
CA PRO A 57 11.06 -5.75 -5.35
C PRO A 57 10.36 -6.06 -4.03
N GLN A 58 10.71 -7.17 -3.40
CA GLN A 58 10.15 -7.62 -2.11
C GLN A 58 10.24 -6.54 -1.03
N SER A 59 11.25 -5.68 -1.13
CA SER A 59 11.43 -4.55 -0.22
C SER A 59 10.31 -3.50 -0.29
N ALA A 60 9.53 -3.46 -1.38
CA ALA A 60 8.50 -2.44 -1.56
C ALA A 60 7.40 -2.54 -0.48
N PHE A 61 6.85 -3.72 -0.25
CA PHE A 61 5.85 -3.93 0.80
C PHE A 61 6.43 -3.81 2.21
N LEU A 62 7.66 -4.26 2.42
CA LEU A 62 8.31 -4.08 3.70
C LEU A 62 8.49 -2.60 4.06
N ARG A 63 8.87 -1.77 3.09
CA ARG A 63 8.98 -0.32 3.27
C ARG A 63 7.63 0.32 3.58
N GLN A 64 6.59 -0.06 2.84
CA GLN A 64 5.23 0.41 3.10
C GLN A 64 4.74 -0.01 4.48
N TYR A 65 4.93 -1.26 4.86
CA TYR A 65 4.56 -1.76 6.19
C TYR A 65 5.26 -0.96 7.31
N ARG A 66 6.55 -0.73 7.18
CA ARG A 66 7.31 0.07 8.15
C ARG A 66 6.84 1.52 8.21
N ALA A 67 6.59 2.14 7.04
CA ALA A 67 6.06 3.49 6.97
C ALA A 67 4.70 3.61 7.66
N LEU A 68 3.76 2.73 7.33
CA LEU A 68 2.43 2.70 7.93
C LEU A 68 2.47 2.42 9.43
N SER A 69 3.43 1.61 9.89
CA SER A 69 3.62 1.33 11.32
C SER A 69 4.09 2.55 12.12
N GLN A 70 4.75 3.50 11.47
CA GLN A 70 5.24 4.74 12.10
C GLN A 70 4.21 5.87 12.05
N LEU A 71 3.28 5.82 11.10
CA LEU A 71 2.29 6.87 10.92
C LEU A 71 1.13 6.72 11.91
N PRO A 72 0.58 7.83 12.42
CA PRO A 72 -0.58 7.78 13.28
C PRO A 72 -1.83 7.29 12.52
N ALA A 73 -2.71 6.60 13.21
CA ALA A 73 -3.96 6.08 12.66
C ALA A 73 -4.91 7.16 12.11
N SER A 74 -4.68 8.42 12.49
CA SER A 74 -5.46 9.56 11.97
C SER A 74 -5.16 9.91 10.51
N ILE A 75 -4.01 9.47 9.98
CA ILE A 75 -3.58 9.79 8.60
C ILE A 75 -3.24 8.57 7.75
N ALA A 76 -3.17 7.40 8.35
CA ALA A 76 -2.79 6.18 7.62
C ALA A 76 -3.49 4.95 8.19
N PRO A 77 -3.80 3.95 7.36
CA PRO A 77 -4.32 2.69 7.82
C PRO A 77 -3.28 1.96 8.67
N LYS A 78 -3.70 1.34 9.75
CA LYS A 78 -2.83 0.51 10.57
C LYS A 78 -2.48 -0.79 9.84
N PRO A 79 -1.20 -1.16 9.74
CA PRO A 79 -0.81 -2.45 9.19
C PRO A 79 -1.00 -3.54 10.26
N HIS A 80 -1.58 -4.68 9.85
CA HIS A 80 -1.83 -5.82 10.72
C HIS A 80 -0.90 -6.99 10.43
N LEU A 81 -0.62 -7.22 9.16
CA LEU A 81 0.16 -8.36 8.72
C LEU A 81 1.07 -7.97 7.56
N TYR A 82 2.30 -8.42 7.62
CA TYR A 82 3.24 -8.41 6.51
C TYR A 82 3.80 -9.82 6.31
N LEU A 83 3.65 -10.32 5.11
CA LEU A 83 4.34 -11.48 4.59
C LEU A 83 5.06 -11.08 3.30
N ARG A 84 5.93 -11.95 2.80
CA ARG A 84 6.77 -11.66 1.63
C ARG A 84 5.99 -10.98 0.48
N ASP A 85 4.85 -11.55 0.12
CA ASP A 85 4.06 -11.14 -1.06
C ASP A 85 2.70 -10.53 -0.66
N TRP A 86 2.46 -10.31 0.63
CA TRP A 86 1.18 -9.87 1.15
C TRP A 86 1.33 -8.81 2.23
N MET A 87 0.42 -7.87 2.21
CA MET A 87 0.25 -6.90 3.29
C MET A 87 -1.24 -6.73 3.58
N VAL A 88 -1.59 -6.77 4.86
CA VAL A 88 -2.95 -6.54 5.33
C VAL A 88 -2.97 -5.28 6.17
N VAL A 89 -3.89 -4.38 5.84
CA VAL A 89 -4.06 -3.10 6.53
C VAL A 89 -5.53 -2.89 6.89
N ASP A 90 -5.80 -2.00 7.83
CA ASP A 90 -7.16 -1.57 8.14
C ASP A 90 -7.85 -1.02 6.88
N TYR A 91 -9.14 -1.28 6.78
CA TYR A 91 -9.98 -0.54 5.85
C TYR A 91 -10.31 0.82 6.44
N LEU A 92 -9.98 1.88 5.72
CA LEU A 92 -10.40 3.23 6.06
C LEU A 92 -11.68 3.56 5.28
N PRO A 93 -12.81 3.76 5.97
CA PRO A 93 -14.02 4.24 5.32
C PRO A 93 -13.80 5.66 4.81
N GLY A 94 -14.31 5.95 3.62
CA GLY A 94 -14.17 7.26 3.01
C GLY A 94 -14.63 7.27 1.57
N GLU A 95 -14.65 8.45 1.00
CA GLU A 95 -15.00 8.67 -0.40
C GLU A 95 -13.79 9.24 -1.15
N VAL A 96 -13.57 8.72 -2.35
CA VAL A 96 -12.61 9.33 -3.27
C VAL A 96 -13.24 10.61 -3.84
N LYS A 97 -12.66 11.74 -3.50
CA LYS A 97 -13.13 13.03 -4.02
C LYS A 97 -12.60 13.24 -5.45
N THR A 98 -13.45 13.76 -6.31
CA THR A 98 -13.11 14.11 -7.69
C THR A 98 -12.65 15.56 -7.83
N TYR A 99 -12.68 16.32 -6.76
CA TYR A 99 -12.25 17.71 -6.68
C TYR A 99 -11.14 17.86 -5.64
N LEU A 100 -10.35 18.90 -5.81
CA LEU A 100 -9.31 19.23 -4.84
C LEU A 100 -9.96 19.66 -3.50
N PRO A 101 -9.43 19.18 -2.37
CA PRO A 101 -9.85 19.67 -1.06
C PRO A 101 -9.50 21.16 -0.90
N ASP A 102 -10.04 21.78 0.14
CA ASP A 102 -9.63 23.13 0.52
C ASP A 102 -8.12 23.21 0.70
N THR A 103 -7.51 24.27 0.18
CA THR A 103 -6.05 24.43 0.21
C THR A 103 -5.49 24.44 1.63
N ASN A 104 -6.22 24.99 2.59
CA ASN A 104 -5.78 25.04 3.98
C ASN A 104 -5.86 23.66 4.64
N GLU A 105 -6.90 22.87 4.33
CA GLU A 105 -7.00 21.49 4.80
C GLU A 105 -5.85 20.64 4.24
N LEU A 106 -5.58 20.76 2.96
CA LEU A 106 -4.48 20.02 2.31
C LEU A 106 -3.12 20.45 2.88
N ALA A 107 -2.88 21.75 3.03
CA ALA A 107 -1.65 22.27 3.61
C ALA A 107 -1.48 21.81 5.06
N GLY A 108 -2.55 21.79 5.85
CA GLY A 108 -2.54 21.28 7.21
C GLY A 108 -2.19 19.79 7.29
N LEU A 109 -2.76 18.98 6.42
CA LEU A 109 -2.45 17.55 6.34
C LEU A 109 -0.98 17.31 5.94
N LEU A 110 -0.50 18.01 4.91
CA LEU A 110 0.90 17.90 4.46
C LEU A 110 1.88 18.36 5.55
N TYR A 111 1.56 19.45 6.23
CA TYR A 111 2.37 19.92 7.35
C TYR A 111 2.44 18.87 8.46
N TYR A 112 1.29 18.31 8.85
CA TYR A 112 1.23 17.25 9.86
C TYR A 112 2.02 16.00 9.44
N LEU A 113 1.91 15.59 8.16
CA LEU A 113 2.68 14.47 7.62
C LEU A 113 4.19 14.74 7.70
N HIS A 114 4.63 15.95 7.39
CA HIS A 114 6.06 16.33 7.44
C HIS A 114 6.61 16.42 8.85
N GLN A 115 5.77 16.52 9.87
CA GLN A 115 6.19 16.46 11.28
C GLN A 115 6.43 15.03 11.78
N GLN A 116 6.01 14.02 11.00
CA GLN A 116 6.19 12.64 11.40
C GLN A 116 7.66 12.21 11.34
N PRO A 117 8.07 11.16 12.09
CA PRO A 117 9.43 10.64 12.04
C PRO A 117 9.85 10.28 10.62
N ARG A 118 11.13 10.48 10.32
CA ARG A 118 11.68 10.13 9.02
C ARG A 118 11.63 8.62 8.80
N PHE A 119 11.27 8.21 7.59
CA PHE A 119 11.39 6.82 7.19
C PHE A 119 12.86 6.41 7.08
N GLY A 120 13.16 5.17 7.44
CA GLY A 120 14.53 4.66 7.51
C GLY A 120 15.20 4.38 6.15
N TRP A 121 14.66 4.90 5.05
CA TRP A 121 15.24 4.75 3.72
C TRP A 121 15.13 6.04 2.91
N ARG A 122 16.02 6.16 1.94
CA ARG A 122 16.01 7.26 0.98
C ARG A 122 15.53 6.75 -0.38
N ILE A 123 14.79 7.58 -1.08
CA ILE A 123 14.53 7.38 -2.51
C ILE A 123 15.66 8.09 -3.25
N THR A 124 16.44 7.33 -4.01
CA THR A 124 17.43 7.89 -4.92
C THR A 124 16.71 8.32 -6.19
N LEU A 125 16.39 9.61 -6.26
CA LEU A 125 15.51 10.14 -7.29
C LEU A 125 16.14 10.07 -8.68
N LEU A 126 17.42 10.39 -8.81
CA LEU A 126 18.09 10.45 -10.11
C LEU A 126 18.11 9.11 -10.86
N PRO A 127 18.54 7.98 -10.27
CA PRO A 127 18.45 6.68 -10.93
C PRO A 127 17.01 6.28 -11.30
N LEU A 128 16.02 6.68 -10.50
CA LEU A 128 14.62 6.41 -10.80
C LEU A 128 14.14 7.20 -12.02
N LEU A 129 14.51 8.47 -12.12
CA LEU A 129 14.21 9.31 -13.28
C LEU A 129 14.90 8.80 -14.55
N GLU A 130 16.14 8.35 -14.44
CA GLU A 130 16.87 7.73 -15.56
C GLU A 130 16.16 6.47 -16.05
N LEU A 131 15.73 5.61 -15.12
CA LEU A 131 14.97 4.40 -15.45
C LEU A 131 13.66 4.75 -16.17
N TYR A 132 12.90 5.69 -15.67
CA TYR A 132 11.65 6.14 -16.30
C TYR A 132 11.90 6.75 -17.68
N TRP A 133 12.98 7.51 -17.83
CA TRP A 133 13.37 8.05 -19.13
C TRP A 133 13.68 6.95 -20.13
N GLN A 134 14.43 5.93 -19.72
CA GLN A 134 14.77 4.79 -20.57
C GLN A 134 13.54 3.96 -20.97
N GLN A 135 12.58 3.81 -20.05
CA GLN A 135 11.34 3.07 -20.30
C GLN A 135 10.27 3.86 -21.04
N SER A 136 10.41 5.18 -21.12
CA SER A 136 9.46 6.02 -21.84
C SER A 136 9.57 5.86 -23.34
N ASP A 137 8.45 6.03 -24.06
CA ASP A 137 8.40 6.02 -25.52
C ASP A 137 9.34 7.09 -26.07
N PRO A 138 10.30 6.74 -26.95
CA PRO A 138 11.22 7.70 -27.55
C PRO A 138 10.52 8.86 -28.25
N ALA A 139 9.33 8.63 -28.83
CA ALA A 139 8.55 9.67 -29.48
C ALA A 139 8.01 10.76 -28.52
N ARG A 140 7.97 10.45 -27.22
CA ARG A 140 7.52 11.37 -26.15
C ARG A 140 8.68 12.07 -25.43
N ARG A 141 9.93 11.74 -25.78
CA ARG A 141 11.13 12.37 -25.23
C ARG A 141 11.38 13.68 -25.96
N THR A 142 10.65 14.70 -25.62
CA THR A 142 10.94 16.06 -26.14
C THR A 142 12.04 16.67 -25.29
N VAL A 143 13.14 17.00 -25.94
CA VAL A 143 14.17 17.89 -25.39
C VAL A 143 13.70 19.30 -25.68
N GLY A 144 13.26 20.02 -24.66
CA GLY A 144 12.97 21.45 -24.77
C GLY A 144 14.26 22.27 -24.76
#